data_34a50b5634bb3853d4d879d76bea79c5
#
_entry.id   34a50b5634bb3853d4d879d76bea79c5
#
_cell.length_a   1.000
_cell.length_b   1.000
_cell.length_c   1.000
_cell.angle_alpha   90.00
_cell.angle_beta   90.00
_cell.angle_gamma   90.00
#
_symmetry.space_group_name_H-M   'P 1'
#
loop_
_entity.id
_entity.type
_entity.pdbx_description
1 polymer ?
#
loop_
_entity_poly.entity_id
_entity_poly.type
_entity_poly.pdbx_seq_one_letter_code
_entity_poly.pdbx_strand_id
1 'polypeptide(L)'
;PGVSAQRVIDRINAMGGGRLHVDLFAAGEIVSGLAVLDAVSNGTVEMGHTAALYWQGKTPAASFFTTVPFGLGPVEHQAWIELRDGQALWDELYRPYGVRAFMA
;
A
#
# COMPACT_ATOMS: atom_id res chain seq x y z
N PRO A 1 10.85 -0.43 -7.53
CA PRO A 1 9.50 -0.84 -7.08
C PRO A 1 8.93 -1.98 -7.93
N GLY A 2 8.99 -1.88 -9.28
CA GLY A 2 8.36 -2.86 -10.17
C GLY A 2 8.80 -4.31 -9.99
N VAL A 3 10.07 -4.55 -9.74
CA VAL A 3 10.60 -5.92 -9.55
C VAL A 3 10.03 -6.58 -8.29
N SER A 4 9.90 -5.84 -7.20
CA SER A 4 9.33 -6.37 -5.96
C SER A 4 7.84 -6.66 -6.12
N ALA A 5 7.09 -5.76 -6.70
CA ALA A 5 5.67 -5.94 -6.99
C ALA A 5 5.45 -7.15 -7.91
N GLN A 6 6.24 -7.30 -8.97
CA GLN A 6 6.14 -8.46 -9.87
C GLN A 6 6.36 -9.78 -9.14
N ARG A 7 7.36 -9.87 -8.26
CA ARG A 7 7.60 -11.09 -7.46
C ARG A 7 6.41 -11.46 -6.56
N VAL A 8 5.76 -10.48 -5.97
CA VAL A 8 4.57 -10.72 -5.15
C VAL A 8 3.43 -11.24 -6.01
N ILE A 9 3.20 -10.62 -7.16
CA ILE A 9 2.15 -11.02 -8.10
C ILE A 9 2.39 -12.43 -8.64
N ASP A 10 3.61 -12.76 -9.04
CA ASP A 10 3.96 -14.11 -9.51
C ASP A 10 3.64 -15.16 -8.46
N ARG A 11 3.91 -14.88 -7.18
CA ARG A 11 3.57 -15.78 -6.07
C ARG A 11 2.06 -15.90 -5.86
N ILE A 12 1.34 -14.78 -5.91
CA ILE A 12 -0.13 -14.78 -5.78
C ILE A 12 -0.74 -15.61 -6.90
N ASN A 13 -0.32 -15.40 -8.15
CA ASN A 13 -0.83 -16.13 -9.30
C ASN A 13 -0.49 -17.64 -9.22
N ALA A 14 0.71 -17.99 -8.77
CA ALA A 14 1.10 -19.39 -8.58
C ALA A 14 0.27 -20.07 -7.48
N MET A 15 0.04 -19.41 -6.36
CA MET A 15 -0.78 -19.95 -5.26
C MET A 15 -2.27 -19.95 -5.58
N GLY A 16 -2.72 -19.08 -6.45
CA GLY A 16 -4.13 -18.92 -6.81
C GLY A 16 -4.74 -20.11 -7.54
N GLY A 17 -3.90 -20.99 -8.15
CA GLY A 17 -4.36 -22.20 -8.83
C GLY A 17 -5.41 -21.92 -9.92
N GLY A 18 -5.31 -20.81 -10.62
CA GLY A 18 -6.25 -20.38 -11.65
C GLY A 18 -7.56 -19.73 -11.12
N ARG A 19 -7.75 -19.68 -9.80
CA ARG A 19 -8.93 -19.04 -9.19
C ARG A 19 -8.75 -17.54 -8.95
N LEU A 20 -7.49 -17.09 -8.91
CA LEU A 20 -7.11 -15.70 -8.76
C LEU A 20 -6.02 -15.39 -9.78
N HIS A 21 -6.18 -14.30 -10.49
CA HIS A 21 -5.19 -13.76 -11.43
C HIS A 21 -5.00 -12.27 -11.15
N VAL A 22 -3.76 -11.83 -11.08
CA VAL A 22 -3.39 -10.44 -10.85
C VAL A 22 -2.44 -10.00 -11.98
N ASP A 23 -2.77 -8.89 -12.61
CA ASP A 23 -1.94 -8.22 -13.61
C ASP A 23 -1.26 -6.99 -13.02
N LEU A 24 -0.02 -6.72 -13.41
CA LEU A 24 0.72 -5.54 -13.00
C LEU A 24 0.70 -4.49 -14.11
N PHE A 25 0.28 -3.30 -13.75
CA PHE A 25 0.35 -2.12 -14.60
C PHE A 25 1.37 -1.13 -14.03
N ALA A 26 2.21 -0.58 -14.88
CA ALA A 26 3.20 0.40 -14.44
C ALA A 26 2.54 1.76 -14.11
N ALA A 27 3.24 2.56 -13.30
CA ALA A 27 2.77 3.92 -13.00
C ALA A 27 2.57 4.72 -14.28
N GLY A 28 1.39 5.31 -14.43
CA GLY A 28 0.99 6.09 -15.62
C GLY A 28 0.23 5.30 -16.69
N GLU A 29 0.16 3.96 -16.60
CA GLU A 29 -0.63 3.17 -17.56
C GLU A 29 -2.13 3.29 -17.29
N ILE A 30 -2.55 3.24 -16.03
CA ILE A 30 -3.96 3.43 -15.65
C ILE A 30 -4.13 4.78 -14.97
N VAL A 31 -3.34 5.06 -13.93
CA VAL A 31 -3.36 6.32 -13.18
C VAL A 31 -1.94 6.76 -12.83
N SER A 32 -1.76 8.06 -12.57
CA SER A 32 -0.48 8.58 -12.06
C SER A 32 -0.20 8.02 -10.66
N GLY A 33 1.09 7.94 -10.28
CA GLY A 33 1.50 7.44 -8.96
C GLY A 33 0.87 8.19 -7.78
N LEU A 34 0.54 9.47 -7.96
CA LEU A 34 -0.12 10.30 -6.93
C LEU A 34 -1.63 10.05 -6.81
N ALA A 35 -2.24 9.39 -7.78
CA ALA A 35 -3.67 9.11 -7.83
C ALA A 35 -4.02 7.67 -7.44
N VAL A 36 -3.04 6.87 -7.01
CA VAL A 36 -3.24 5.45 -6.69
C VAL A 36 -4.25 5.25 -5.55
N LEU A 37 -4.18 6.05 -4.48
CA LEU A 37 -5.16 5.95 -3.39
C LEU A 37 -6.59 6.15 -3.89
N ASP A 38 -6.81 7.15 -4.73
CA ASP A 38 -8.14 7.44 -5.29
C ASP A 38 -8.62 6.30 -6.20
N ALA A 39 -7.72 5.76 -7.02
CA ALA A 39 -8.03 4.67 -7.95
C ALA A 39 -8.44 3.38 -7.21
N VAL A 40 -7.77 3.05 -6.11
CA VAL A 40 -8.16 1.92 -5.26
C VAL A 40 -9.45 2.22 -4.50
N SER A 41 -9.57 3.43 -3.94
CA SER A 41 -10.74 3.85 -3.16
C SER A 41 -12.04 3.84 -3.97
N ASN A 42 -11.99 4.22 -5.24
CA ASN A 42 -13.15 4.27 -6.12
C ASN A 42 -13.37 2.98 -6.94
N GLY A 43 -12.49 1.98 -6.80
CA GLY A 43 -12.60 0.69 -7.48
C GLY A 43 -12.14 0.69 -8.93
N THR A 44 -11.39 1.71 -9.39
CA THR A 44 -10.76 1.70 -10.72
C THR A 44 -9.74 0.56 -10.83
N VAL A 45 -9.02 0.29 -9.74
CA VAL A 45 -8.15 -0.88 -9.57
C VAL A 45 -8.40 -1.51 -8.20
N GLU A 46 -8.15 -2.79 -8.06
CA GLU A 46 -8.38 -3.52 -6.81
C GLU A 46 -7.24 -3.37 -5.81
N MET A 47 -6.02 -3.16 -6.30
CA MET A 47 -4.82 -3.01 -5.48
C MET A 47 -3.88 -1.94 -6.04
N GLY A 48 -3.09 -1.31 -5.16
CA GLY A 48 -2.04 -0.38 -5.54
C GLY A 48 -0.76 -0.65 -4.75
N HIS A 49 0.39 -0.68 -5.43
CA HIS A 49 1.71 -0.73 -4.79
C HIS A 49 2.32 0.68 -4.82
N THR A 50 2.41 1.32 -3.66
CA THR A 50 2.73 2.74 -3.56
C THR A 50 3.22 3.09 -2.15
N ALA A 51 3.50 4.36 -1.88
CA ALA A 51 3.90 4.84 -0.56
C ALA A 51 2.89 5.86 -0.02
N ALA A 52 2.48 5.70 1.23
CA ALA A 52 1.45 6.53 1.84
C ALA A 52 1.81 8.02 1.92
N LEU A 53 3.09 8.37 1.88
CA LEU A 53 3.54 9.77 1.87
C LEU A 53 3.05 10.57 0.64
N TYR A 54 2.69 9.90 -0.45
CA TYR A 54 2.27 10.59 -1.69
C TYR A 54 0.95 11.35 -1.54
N TRP A 55 0.12 11.00 -0.57
CA TRP A 55 -1.13 11.71 -0.30
C TRP A 55 -1.17 12.42 1.05
N GLN A 56 0.00 12.81 1.56
CA GLN A 56 0.08 13.65 2.77
C GLN A 56 -0.75 14.95 2.67
N GLY A 57 -0.98 15.46 1.47
CA GLY A 57 -1.85 16.61 1.23
C GLY A 57 -3.33 16.35 1.51
N LYS A 58 -3.78 15.09 1.41
CA LYS A 58 -5.16 14.68 1.73
C LYS A 58 -5.31 14.19 3.16
N THR A 59 -4.33 13.43 3.61
CA THR A 59 -4.30 12.85 4.95
C THR A 59 -2.87 12.90 5.51
N PRO A 60 -2.51 14.00 6.20
CA PRO A 60 -1.14 14.22 6.68
C PRO A 60 -0.59 13.08 7.54
N ALA A 61 -1.45 12.43 8.32
CA ALA A 61 -1.07 11.30 9.17
C ALA A 61 -0.58 10.07 8.38
N ALA A 62 -0.86 9.95 7.08
CA ALA A 62 -0.38 8.85 6.25
C ALA A 62 1.15 8.76 6.21
N SER A 63 1.85 9.88 6.34
CA SER A 63 3.31 9.93 6.34
C SER A 63 3.94 9.13 7.48
N PHE A 64 3.26 9.01 8.64
CA PHE A 64 3.76 8.23 9.78
C PHE A 64 3.89 6.73 9.50
N PHE A 65 3.15 6.21 8.51
CA PHE A 65 3.19 4.81 8.12
C PHE A 65 4.23 4.50 7.03
N THR A 66 5.02 5.49 6.63
CA THR A 66 6.14 5.30 5.70
C THR A 66 7.47 5.64 6.37
N THR A 67 7.76 6.91 6.54
CA THR A 67 9.03 7.36 7.11
C THR A 67 8.82 8.60 7.98
N VAL A 68 9.44 8.58 9.15
CA VAL A 68 9.56 9.75 10.01
C VAL A 68 11.04 10.07 10.17
N PRO A 69 11.50 11.26 9.78
CA PRO A 69 12.89 11.64 9.97
C PRO A 69 13.30 11.48 11.44
N PHE A 70 14.44 10.81 11.69
CA PHE A 70 14.91 10.47 13.04
C PHE A 70 13.97 9.59 13.88
N GLY A 71 12.96 8.98 13.24
CA GLY A 71 12.05 8.03 13.87
C GLY A 71 12.60 6.61 13.92
N LEU A 72 11.69 5.64 13.88
CA LEU A 72 12.03 4.21 13.92
C LEU A 72 12.83 3.78 12.68
N GLY A 73 13.79 2.89 12.86
CA GLY A 73 14.43 2.18 11.76
C GLY A 73 13.47 1.19 11.07
N PRO A 74 13.84 0.62 9.90
CA PRO A 74 12.94 -0.25 9.13
C PRO A 74 12.40 -1.44 9.91
N VAL A 75 13.25 -2.13 10.67
CA VAL A 75 12.85 -3.30 11.48
C VAL A 75 11.93 -2.90 12.63
N GLU A 76 12.24 -1.79 13.29
CA GLU A 76 11.43 -1.26 14.40
C GLU A 76 10.07 -0.77 13.89
N HIS A 77 10.07 -0.13 12.73
CA HIS A 77 8.83 0.34 12.09
C HIS A 77 7.92 -0.83 11.70
N GLN A 78 8.49 -1.89 11.10
CA GLN A 78 7.76 -3.11 10.80
C GLN A 78 7.21 -3.75 12.08
N ALA A 79 8.02 -3.85 13.14
CA ALA A 79 7.57 -4.38 14.43
C ALA A 79 6.43 -3.55 15.04
N TRP A 80 6.48 -2.22 14.91
CA TRP A 80 5.38 -1.36 15.36
C TRP A 80 4.09 -1.63 14.57
N ILE A 81 4.17 -1.74 13.25
CA ILE A 81 3.00 -2.02 12.40
C ILE A 81 2.41 -3.40 12.74
N GLU A 82 3.23 -4.46 12.78
CA GLU A 82 2.75 -5.84 12.86
C GLU A 82 2.44 -6.31 14.28
N LEU A 83 3.23 -5.86 15.27
CA LEU A 83 3.19 -6.38 16.64
C LEU A 83 2.59 -5.42 17.66
N ARG A 84 2.29 -4.19 17.25
CA ARG A 84 1.72 -3.15 18.10
C ARG A 84 0.49 -2.54 17.44
N ASP A 85 0.18 -1.30 17.74
CA ASP A 85 -1.04 -0.64 17.29
C ASP A 85 -0.93 -0.03 15.88
N GLY A 86 0.22 -0.13 15.22
CA GLY A 86 0.49 0.53 13.94
C GLY A 86 -0.52 0.16 12.86
N GLN A 87 -0.80 -1.13 12.66
CA GLN A 87 -1.78 -1.58 11.66
C GLN A 87 -3.20 -1.10 12.00
N ALA A 88 -3.60 -1.14 13.27
CA ALA A 88 -4.93 -0.68 13.68
C ALA A 88 -5.12 0.83 13.44
N LEU A 89 -4.10 1.64 13.72
CA LEU A 89 -4.11 3.07 13.43
C LEU A 89 -4.14 3.36 11.93
N TRP A 90 -3.42 2.58 11.14
CA TRP A 90 -3.43 2.72 9.68
C TRP A 90 -4.80 2.35 9.09
N ASP A 91 -5.40 1.25 9.55
CA ASP A 91 -6.74 0.83 9.17
C ASP A 91 -7.80 1.89 9.53
N GLU A 92 -7.68 2.51 10.72
CA GLU A 92 -8.56 3.61 11.13
C GLU A 92 -8.42 4.83 10.22
N LEU A 93 -7.17 5.23 9.90
CA LEU A 93 -6.88 6.34 9.01
C LEU A 93 -7.45 6.12 7.60
N TYR A 94 -7.39 4.88 7.09
CA TYR A 94 -7.82 4.56 5.73
C TYR A 94 -9.29 4.14 5.62
N ARG A 95 -9.98 3.97 6.74
CA ARG A 95 -11.42 3.61 6.76
C ARG A 95 -12.30 4.53 5.91
N PRO A 96 -12.13 5.87 5.92
CA PRO A 96 -12.94 6.76 5.08
C PRO A 96 -12.74 6.54 3.58
N TYR A 97 -11.62 5.98 3.17
CA TYR A 97 -11.29 5.68 1.77
C TYR A 97 -11.74 4.27 1.35
N GLY A 98 -12.20 3.44 2.28
CA GLY A 98 -12.56 2.04 2.01
C GLY A 98 -11.37 1.16 1.62
N VAL A 99 -10.16 1.54 2.03
CA VAL A 99 -8.89 0.89 1.66
C VAL A 99 -8.24 0.27 2.89
N ARG A 100 -7.61 -0.87 2.71
CA ARG A 100 -6.72 -1.48 3.70
C ARG A 100 -5.28 -1.48 3.20
N ALA A 101 -4.37 -1.04 4.04
CA ALA A 101 -2.95 -1.03 3.75
C ALA A 101 -2.24 -2.25 4.32
N PHE A 102 -1.16 -2.66 3.65
CA PHE A 102 -0.22 -3.68 4.10
C PHE A 102 1.19 -3.16 3.86
N MET A 103 2.12 -3.49 4.74
CA MET A 103 3.53 -3.26 4.48
C MET A 103 4.04 -4.18 3.37
N ALA A 104 4.86 -3.62 2.46
CA ALA A 104 5.45 -4.31 1.32
C ALA A 104 6.91 -3.88 1.09
#